data_b72a44bad725e06a790e5af17c6ef5e8
#
_entry.id   b72a44bad725e06a790e5af17c6ef5e8
#
_cell.length_a   1.000
_cell.length_b   1.000
_cell.length_c   1.000
_cell.angle_alpha   90.00
_cell.angle_beta   90.00
_cell.angle_gamma   90.00
#
_symmetry.space_group_name_H-M   'P 1'
#
loop_
_entity.id
_entity.type
_entity.pdbx_description
1 polymer ?
#
loop_
_entity_poly.entity_id
_entity_poly.type
_entity_poly.pdbx_seq_one_letter_code
_entity_poly.pdbx_strand_id
1 'polypeptide(L)'
;MGKSKIIKTEFFVYLNKELYKIVHSWEELEAAEKEIFSKYPGYNLLYGSTEDFSVYINKKTKDVLTYWFRIRRTTNLKDSQGNVVCIDDELVDVSNGRKCWLLGDYDGLYIRYDYWLSPAKGRPDITDVQDLSKFTITKRHSTF
;
A
#
# COMPACT_ATOMS: atom_id res chain seq x y z
N MET A 1 27.34 -5.75 1.73
CA MET A 1 26.27 -5.05 1.08
C MET A 1 24.94 -5.71 1.34
N GLY A 2 23.98 -4.90 1.73
CA GLY A 2 22.66 -5.42 2.05
C GLY A 2 21.85 -5.77 0.80
N LYS A 3 21.11 -6.85 0.89
CA LYS A 3 20.15 -7.22 -0.15
C LYS A 3 18.99 -6.22 -0.13
N SER A 4 18.38 -5.97 -1.29
CA SER A 4 17.19 -5.14 -1.36
C SER A 4 16.04 -5.80 -0.59
N LYS A 5 15.31 -5.02 0.17
CA LYS A 5 14.25 -5.55 1.03
C LYS A 5 13.28 -4.46 1.48
N ILE A 6 12.14 -4.90 1.97
CA ILE A 6 11.21 -4.04 2.70
C ILE A 6 11.79 -3.82 4.10
N ILE A 7 11.98 -2.56 4.47
CA ILE A 7 12.57 -2.21 5.77
C ILE A 7 11.55 -1.66 6.76
N LYS A 8 10.36 -1.30 6.30
CA LYS A 8 9.34 -0.70 7.17
C LYS A 8 7.96 -0.94 6.57
N THR A 9 7.03 -1.33 7.39
CA THR A 9 5.62 -1.48 7.01
C THR A 9 4.78 -0.58 7.90
N GLU A 10 3.92 0.23 7.29
CA GLU A 10 3.01 1.12 8.00
C GLU A 10 1.60 0.92 7.48
N PHE A 11 0.65 0.88 8.41
CA PHE A 11 -0.76 0.83 8.10
C PHE A 11 -1.37 2.17 8.51
N PHE A 12 -1.87 2.90 7.54
CA PHE A 12 -2.54 4.18 7.78
C PHE A 12 -4.03 3.92 7.91
N VAL A 13 -4.53 4.04 9.11
CA VAL A 13 -5.92 3.74 9.43
C VAL A 13 -6.75 5.02 9.36
N TYR A 14 -7.80 5.02 8.53
CA TYR A 14 -8.67 6.17 8.33
C TYR A 14 -10.06 5.88 8.85
N LEU A 15 -10.59 6.86 9.56
CA LEU A 15 -11.94 6.81 10.12
C LEU A 15 -12.63 8.11 9.75
N ASN A 16 -13.80 8.01 9.10
CA ASN A 16 -14.56 9.18 8.64
C ASN A 16 -13.69 10.15 7.82
N LYS A 17 -12.86 9.58 6.93
CA LYS A 17 -11.97 10.30 6.01
C LYS A 17 -10.82 11.04 6.70
N GLU A 18 -10.60 10.81 7.98
CA GLU A 18 -9.48 11.40 8.71
C GLU A 18 -8.53 10.31 9.18
N LEU A 19 -7.24 10.62 9.22
CA LEU A 19 -6.26 9.70 9.74
C LEU A 19 -6.50 9.49 11.24
N TYR A 20 -6.81 8.25 11.59
CA TYR A 20 -7.07 7.89 12.98
C TYR A 20 -5.78 7.46 13.69
N LYS A 21 -4.99 6.59 13.03
CA LYS A 21 -3.82 6.00 13.66
C LYS A 21 -2.90 5.40 12.60
N ILE A 22 -1.60 5.37 12.91
CA ILE A 22 -0.61 4.64 12.12
C ILE A 22 -0.13 3.48 12.96
N VAL A 23 -0.20 2.26 12.43
CA VAL A 23 0.26 1.05 13.12
C VAL A 23 1.25 0.31 12.24
N HIS A 24 2.00 -0.63 12.80
CA HIS A 24 3.14 -1.24 12.12
C HIS A 24 3.05 -2.76 11.95
N SER A 25 1.97 -3.38 12.37
CA SER A 25 1.76 -4.82 12.22
C SER A 25 0.29 -5.13 12.04
N TRP A 26 0.00 -6.31 11.52
CA TRP A 26 -1.38 -6.80 11.41
C TRP A 26 -2.04 -6.93 12.77
N GLU A 27 -1.28 -7.32 13.78
CA GLU A 27 -1.79 -7.44 15.15
C GLU A 27 -2.21 -6.08 15.70
N GLU A 28 -1.38 -5.06 15.47
CA GLU A 28 -1.72 -3.69 15.88
C GLU A 28 -2.92 -3.16 15.11
N LEU A 29 -3.05 -3.53 13.82
CA LEU A 29 -4.19 -3.14 13.01
C LEU A 29 -5.48 -3.74 13.57
N GLU A 30 -5.46 -5.03 13.89
CA GLU A 30 -6.61 -5.70 14.50
C GLU A 30 -7.01 -5.05 15.82
N ALA A 31 -6.02 -4.69 16.63
CA ALA A 31 -6.28 -4.01 17.89
C ALA A 31 -6.93 -2.63 17.68
N ALA A 32 -6.44 -1.89 16.68
CA ALA A 32 -7.03 -0.60 16.33
C ALA A 32 -8.47 -0.74 15.84
N GLU A 33 -8.74 -1.77 15.04
CA GLU A 33 -10.08 -2.06 14.55
C GLU A 33 -11.04 -2.39 15.70
N LYS A 34 -10.61 -3.21 16.65
CA LYS A 34 -11.39 -3.53 17.82
C LYS A 34 -11.69 -2.28 18.66
N GLU A 35 -10.70 -1.42 18.81
CA GLU A 35 -10.87 -0.15 19.51
C GLU A 35 -11.91 0.73 18.84
N ILE A 36 -11.82 0.87 17.51
CA ILE A 36 -12.78 1.68 16.74
C ILE A 36 -14.19 1.14 16.91
N PHE A 37 -14.39 -0.15 16.63
CA PHE A 37 -15.72 -0.72 16.61
C PHE A 37 -16.33 -0.91 18.01
N SER A 38 -15.50 -0.86 19.05
CA SER A 38 -16.02 -0.79 20.43
C SER A 38 -16.65 0.57 20.73
N LYS A 39 -16.21 1.62 20.05
CA LYS A 39 -16.76 2.97 20.21
C LYS A 39 -18.02 3.20 19.36
N TYR A 40 -18.27 2.32 18.38
CA TYR A 40 -19.41 2.45 17.47
C TYR A 40 -20.26 1.17 17.49
N PRO A 41 -20.87 0.83 18.62
CA PRO A 41 -21.72 -0.37 18.70
C PRO A 41 -22.94 -0.21 17.81
N GLY A 42 -23.39 -1.32 17.21
CA GLY A 42 -24.56 -1.30 16.35
C GLY A 42 -24.32 -0.90 14.92
N TYR A 43 -23.08 -0.63 14.54
CA TYR A 43 -22.71 -0.36 13.15
C TYR A 43 -22.39 -1.67 12.43
N ASN A 44 -22.98 -1.86 11.25
CA ASN A 44 -22.77 -3.05 10.42
C ASN A 44 -22.30 -2.66 9.04
N LEU A 45 -21.48 -3.53 8.45
CA LEU A 45 -20.96 -3.29 7.10
C LEU A 45 -22.09 -3.18 6.10
N LEU A 46 -22.11 -2.08 5.37
CA LEU A 46 -23.07 -1.83 4.31
C LEU A 46 -22.49 -2.24 2.96
N TYR A 47 -21.27 -1.80 2.65
CA TYR A 47 -20.56 -2.21 1.44
C TYR A 47 -19.06 -1.89 1.57
N GLY A 48 -18.27 -2.50 0.68
CA GLY A 48 -16.84 -2.26 0.58
C GLY A 48 -15.99 -3.29 1.29
N SER A 49 -14.70 -3.05 1.27
CA SER A 49 -13.71 -3.87 1.98
C SER A 49 -12.79 -2.97 2.78
N THR A 50 -12.15 -3.54 3.81
CA THR A 50 -11.31 -2.77 4.71
C THR A 50 -10.04 -2.20 4.08
N GLU A 51 -9.53 -2.83 3.03
CA GLU A 51 -8.35 -2.32 2.31
C GLU A 51 -8.68 -1.19 1.35
N ASP A 52 -9.90 -1.15 0.84
CA ASP A 52 -10.30 -0.12 -0.11
C ASP A 52 -11.04 1.00 0.61
N PHE A 53 -12.31 0.87 0.67
CA PHE A 53 -13.16 1.85 1.31
C PHE A 53 -14.41 1.11 1.77
N SER A 54 -14.64 1.07 3.05
CA SER A 54 -15.81 0.40 3.60
C SER A 54 -16.74 1.39 4.29
N VAL A 55 -18.02 1.13 4.16
CA VAL A 55 -19.09 1.95 4.76
C VAL A 55 -19.90 1.09 5.70
N TYR A 56 -20.03 1.56 6.92
CA TYR A 56 -20.82 0.93 7.96
C TYR A 56 -22.02 1.82 8.28
N ILE A 57 -23.12 1.25 8.66
CA ILE A 57 -24.33 1.98 9.00
C ILE A 57 -24.92 1.48 10.31
N ASN A 58 -25.40 2.43 11.12
CA ASN A 58 -26.21 2.12 12.27
C ASN A 58 -27.68 2.18 11.82
N LYS A 59 -28.34 1.04 11.79
CA LYS A 59 -29.72 0.93 11.26
C LYS A 59 -30.73 1.69 12.09
N LYS A 60 -30.45 1.93 13.37
CA LYS A 60 -31.36 2.65 14.26
C LYS A 60 -31.26 4.16 14.08
N THR A 61 -30.03 4.69 14.06
CA THR A 61 -29.80 6.13 13.99
C THR A 61 -29.62 6.62 12.56
N LYS A 62 -29.36 5.72 11.61
CA LYS A 62 -29.02 6.01 10.20
C LYS A 62 -27.68 6.71 10.03
N ASP A 63 -26.88 6.79 11.09
CA ASP A 63 -25.52 7.33 11.00
C ASP A 63 -24.62 6.42 10.21
N VAL A 64 -23.67 7.02 9.49
CA VAL A 64 -22.75 6.33 8.62
C VAL A 64 -21.33 6.51 9.14
N LEU A 65 -20.56 5.42 9.09
CA LEU A 65 -19.16 5.40 9.49
C LEU A 65 -18.36 4.89 8.29
N THR A 66 -17.34 5.62 7.90
CA THR A 66 -16.44 5.16 6.84
C THR A 66 -15.12 4.75 7.45
N TYR A 67 -14.59 3.63 6.95
CA TYR A 67 -13.35 3.05 7.45
C TYR A 67 -12.56 2.43 6.31
N TRP A 68 -11.24 2.69 6.29
CA TRP A 68 -10.32 1.96 5.42
C TRP A 68 -8.92 2.08 5.99
N PHE A 69 -8.01 1.26 5.46
CA PHE A 69 -6.59 1.41 5.74
C PHE A 69 -5.80 1.30 4.45
N ARG A 70 -4.60 1.88 4.49
CA ARG A 70 -3.64 1.76 3.40
C ARG A 70 -2.32 1.28 3.96
N ILE A 71 -1.62 0.49 3.15
CA ILE A 71 -0.35 -0.09 3.55
C ILE A 71 0.77 0.61 2.78
N ARG A 72 1.78 1.05 3.51
CA ARG A 72 3.02 1.55 2.91
C ARG A 72 4.14 0.62 3.31
N ARG A 73 4.76 -0.02 2.33
CA ARG A 73 5.92 -0.87 2.53
C ARG A 73 7.13 -0.16 1.94
N THR A 74 7.95 0.40 2.81
CA THR A 74 9.13 1.17 2.43
C THR A 74 10.30 0.24 2.22
N THR A 75 11.03 0.41 1.11
CA THR A 75 12.20 -0.40 0.80
C THR A 75 13.48 0.35 1.13
N ASN A 76 14.62 -0.34 1.03
CA ASN A 76 15.94 0.27 1.19
C ASN A 76 16.51 0.82 -0.14
N LEU A 77 15.68 0.92 -1.18
CA LEU A 77 16.10 1.40 -2.49
C LEU A 77 15.71 2.85 -2.71
N LYS A 78 16.54 3.56 -3.44
CA LYS A 78 16.30 4.95 -3.83
C LYS A 78 16.24 5.06 -5.36
N ASP A 79 15.39 5.97 -5.84
CA ASP A 79 15.28 6.22 -7.27
C ASP A 79 16.42 7.11 -7.77
N SER A 80 16.36 7.51 -9.05
CA SER A 80 17.39 8.33 -9.69
C SER A 80 17.61 9.68 -9.01
N GLN A 81 16.63 10.16 -8.26
CA GLN A 81 16.68 11.46 -7.58
C GLN A 81 16.91 11.35 -6.08
N GLY A 82 17.23 10.16 -5.60
CA GLY A 82 17.51 9.92 -4.20
C GLY A 82 16.30 9.74 -3.31
N ASN A 83 15.11 9.60 -3.90
CA ASN A 83 13.88 9.37 -3.14
C ASN A 83 13.72 7.88 -2.82
N VAL A 84 13.37 7.58 -1.59
CA VAL A 84 13.12 6.20 -1.15
C VAL A 84 11.87 5.67 -1.87
N VAL A 85 11.97 4.45 -2.39
CA VAL A 85 10.88 3.82 -3.15
C VAL A 85 10.12 2.86 -2.25
N CYS A 86 8.80 2.88 -2.37
CA CYS A 86 7.90 1.97 -1.66
C CYS A 86 7.30 0.97 -2.63
N ILE A 87 6.84 -0.16 -2.10
CA ILE A 87 6.12 -1.15 -2.91
C ILE A 87 4.89 -0.50 -3.53
N ASP A 88 4.60 -0.86 -4.77
CA ASP A 88 3.51 -0.36 -5.61
C ASP A 88 3.67 1.09 -6.08
N ASP A 89 4.80 1.73 -5.82
CA ASP A 89 5.09 3.03 -6.44
C ASP A 89 5.20 2.86 -7.95
N GLU A 90 4.63 3.80 -8.69
CA GLU A 90 4.77 3.86 -10.13
C GLU A 90 6.08 4.56 -10.46
N LEU A 91 6.85 3.94 -11.32
CA LEU A 91 8.16 4.43 -11.74
C LEU A 91 8.20 4.61 -13.25
N VAL A 92 9.13 5.42 -13.72
CA VAL A 92 9.47 5.46 -15.13
C VAL A 92 10.93 5.03 -15.29
N ASP A 93 11.17 4.14 -16.24
CA ASP A 93 12.53 3.74 -16.62
C ASP A 93 13.11 4.86 -17.48
N VAL A 94 14.11 5.57 -16.96
CA VAL A 94 14.66 6.74 -17.67
C VAL A 94 15.39 6.36 -18.97
N SER A 95 15.76 5.09 -19.13
CA SER A 95 16.44 4.63 -20.35
C SER A 95 15.50 4.47 -21.54
N ASN A 96 14.21 4.21 -21.29
CA ASN A 96 13.24 3.96 -22.39
C ASN A 96 11.90 4.66 -22.20
N GLY A 97 11.70 5.38 -21.10
CA GLY A 97 10.46 6.11 -20.84
C GLY A 97 9.25 5.25 -20.50
N ARG A 98 9.44 3.95 -20.26
CA ARG A 98 8.34 3.06 -19.95
C ARG A 98 7.95 3.15 -18.47
N LYS A 99 6.67 3.11 -18.22
CA LYS A 99 6.13 3.00 -16.85
C LYS A 99 6.29 1.59 -16.33
N CYS A 100 6.58 1.51 -15.04
CA CYS A 100 6.70 0.23 -14.35
C CYS A 100 6.34 0.40 -12.88
N TRP A 101 6.28 -0.70 -12.17
CA TRP A 101 5.90 -0.70 -10.76
C TRP A 101 6.88 -1.57 -9.97
N LEU A 102 7.26 -1.09 -8.80
CA LEU A 102 8.04 -1.89 -7.87
C LEU A 102 7.10 -2.74 -7.05
N LEU A 103 7.29 -4.05 -7.12
CA LEU A 103 6.51 -5.02 -6.38
C LEU A 103 7.44 -5.82 -5.48
N GLY A 104 6.89 -6.50 -4.50
CA GLY A 104 7.72 -7.28 -3.59
C GLY A 104 6.92 -8.31 -2.82
N ASP A 105 7.63 -9.35 -2.42
CA ASP A 105 7.11 -10.40 -1.57
C ASP A 105 8.22 -10.92 -0.67
N TYR A 106 8.04 -12.09 -0.04
CA TYR A 106 9.04 -12.69 0.84
C TYR A 106 10.32 -13.08 0.10
N ASP A 107 10.24 -13.30 -1.21
CA ASP A 107 11.38 -13.75 -2.00
C ASP A 107 12.22 -12.61 -2.56
N GLY A 108 11.73 -11.39 -2.52
CA GLY A 108 12.48 -10.23 -2.95
C GLY A 108 11.66 -9.18 -3.66
N LEU A 109 12.36 -8.21 -4.23
CA LEU A 109 11.76 -7.09 -4.93
C LEU A 109 11.89 -7.31 -6.44
N TYR A 110 10.89 -6.90 -7.19
CA TYR A 110 10.89 -7.06 -8.64
C TYR A 110 10.18 -5.91 -9.34
N ILE A 111 10.46 -5.73 -10.62
CA ILE A 111 9.87 -4.69 -11.46
C ILE A 111 8.94 -5.34 -12.47
N ARG A 112 7.80 -4.73 -12.69
CA ARG A 112 6.85 -5.14 -13.73
C ARG A 112 6.49 -3.93 -14.57
N TYR A 113 6.75 -4.04 -15.89
CA TYR A 113 6.28 -3.06 -16.86
C TYR A 113 4.86 -3.43 -17.27
N ASP A 114 4.07 -2.42 -17.63
CA ASP A 114 2.71 -2.66 -18.13
C ASP A 114 1.93 -3.62 -17.22
N TYR A 115 1.94 -3.31 -15.93
CA TYR A 115 1.41 -4.11 -14.82
C TYR A 115 0.05 -4.75 -15.14
N TRP A 116 -0.81 -4.01 -15.82
CA TRP A 116 -2.17 -4.42 -16.13
C TRP A 116 -2.30 -5.35 -17.33
N LEU A 117 -1.23 -5.52 -18.11
CA LEU A 117 -1.23 -6.38 -19.30
C LEU A 117 -0.73 -7.80 -19.04
N SER A 118 -0.02 -8.04 -17.95
CA SER A 118 0.62 -9.33 -17.75
C SER A 118 0.17 -10.14 -16.53
N PRO A 119 -0.96 -9.86 -15.90
CA PRO A 119 -1.34 -10.61 -14.69
C PRO A 119 -1.55 -12.09 -14.95
N ALA A 120 -2.00 -12.47 -16.14
CA ALA A 120 -2.25 -13.86 -16.48
C ALA A 120 -1.00 -14.73 -16.47
N LYS A 121 0.17 -14.14 -16.66
CA LYS A 121 1.43 -14.86 -16.71
C LYS A 121 2.25 -14.71 -15.43
N GLY A 122 1.85 -13.80 -14.55
CA GLY A 122 2.41 -13.65 -13.22
C GLY A 122 3.89 -13.38 -13.10
N ARG A 123 4.60 -13.28 -14.21
CA ARG A 123 6.05 -13.14 -14.19
C ARG A 123 6.48 -11.68 -14.13
N PRO A 124 7.38 -11.35 -13.19
CA PRO A 124 7.98 -10.03 -13.21
C PRO A 124 8.92 -9.87 -14.40
N ASP A 125 9.09 -8.65 -14.89
CA ASP A 125 10.00 -8.36 -15.99
C ASP A 125 11.45 -8.33 -15.53
N ILE A 126 11.68 -7.83 -14.31
CA ILE A 126 13.00 -7.80 -13.68
C ILE A 126 12.85 -8.38 -12.27
N THR A 127 13.62 -9.44 -11.99
CA THR A 127 13.64 -10.10 -10.68
C THR A 127 14.86 -9.65 -9.87
N ASP A 128 14.80 -9.84 -8.55
CA ASP A 128 15.90 -9.54 -7.63
C ASP A 128 16.48 -8.14 -7.84
N VAL A 129 15.59 -7.15 -7.85
CA VAL A 129 16.01 -5.76 -8.07
C VAL A 129 16.88 -5.30 -6.89
N GLN A 130 18.11 -4.88 -7.20
CA GLN A 130 19.06 -4.40 -6.20
C GLN A 130 19.38 -2.93 -6.36
N ASP A 131 18.93 -2.30 -7.44
CA ASP A 131 19.24 -0.92 -7.75
C ASP A 131 18.12 -0.28 -8.55
N LEU A 132 17.71 0.90 -8.18
CA LEU A 132 16.68 1.67 -8.87
C LEU A 132 17.20 3.02 -9.37
N SER A 133 18.52 3.16 -9.53
CA SER A 133 19.14 4.42 -9.98
C SER A 133 18.72 4.83 -11.39
N LYS A 134 18.18 3.91 -12.20
CA LYS A 134 17.67 4.18 -13.55
C LYS A 134 16.17 4.41 -13.60
N PHE A 135 15.54 4.54 -12.45
CA PHE A 135 14.09 4.69 -12.35
C PHE A 135 13.76 5.97 -11.57
N THR A 136 12.68 6.61 -11.95
CA THR A 136 12.19 7.80 -11.24
C THR A 136 10.75 7.58 -10.80
N ILE A 137 10.43 7.91 -9.57
CA ILE A 137 9.06 7.81 -9.05
C ILE A 137 8.19 8.85 -9.76
N THR A 138 7.09 8.40 -10.36
CA THR A 138 6.11 9.28 -11.01
C THR A 138 4.82 9.38 -10.21
N LYS A 139 4.50 8.35 -9.42
CA LYS A 139 3.30 8.36 -8.59
C LYS A 139 3.48 7.46 -7.38
N ARG A 140 3.15 7.96 -6.20
CA ARG A 140 3.17 7.18 -4.97
C ARG A 140 1.86 6.43 -4.78
N HIS A 141 1.93 5.13 -4.56
CA HIS A 141 0.75 4.31 -4.26
C HIS A 141 0.08 4.75 -2.96
N SER A 142 0.89 5.04 -1.96
CA SER A 142 0.42 5.34 -0.61
C SER A 142 0.34 6.84 -0.31
N THR A 143 0.15 7.68 -1.33
CA THR A 143 -0.06 9.11 -1.16
C THR A 143 -1.53 9.38 -0.90
N PHE A 144 -1.82 10.24 0.05
CA PHE A 144 -3.18 10.56 0.47
C PHE A 144 -3.44 12.07 0.40
#